data_cffd76e691a59427ff2412e227aa27f9
#
_entry.id   cffd76e691a59427ff2412e227aa27f9
#
_cell.length_a   1.000
_cell.length_b   1.000
_cell.length_c   1.000
_cell.angle_alpha   90.00
_cell.angle_beta   90.00
_cell.angle_gamma   90.00
#
_symmetry.space_group_name_H-M   'P 1'
#
loop_
_entity.id
_entity.type
_entity.pdbx_description
1 polymer ?
#
loop_
_entity_poly.entity_id
_entity_poly.type
_entity_poly.pdbx_seq_one_letter_code
_entity_poly.pdbx_strand_id
1 'polypeptide(L)'
;MYPTKDIVDNAVNSKDHTTLVAAVKAAGLVETLKSDGPFTVFAPTNAAFDKLPAGTVGTLVKPENKATLTKILTYHVVAGRFSAKDIAKAIRAGKGTAQFKTVSGGTLMAMMNGKSLILKDETGSTSLVTIRDVFQKNGVIHVIDSVIMPK
;
A
#
# COMPACT_ATOMS: atom_id res chain seq x y z
N MET A 1 -3.47 -5.82 14.72
CA MET A 1 -4.19 -4.58 14.34
C MET A 1 -5.66 -4.70 14.72
N TYR A 2 -6.30 -3.61 15.04
CA TYR A 2 -7.65 -3.61 15.59
C TYR A 2 -8.64 -2.88 14.66
N PRO A 3 -9.81 -3.48 14.38
CA PRO A 3 -10.81 -2.85 13.49
C PRO A 3 -11.36 -1.51 14.02
N THR A 4 -11.24 -1.27 15.32
CA THR A 4 -11.72 -0.04 15.96
C THR A 4 -10.75 1.12 15.84
N LYS A 5 -9.51 0.87 15.37
CA LYS A 5 -8.48 1.89 15.20
C LYS A 5 -8.32 2.23 13.73
N ASP A 6 -7.85 3.44 13.43
CA ASP A 6 -7.58 3.83 12.05
C ASP A 6 -6.28 3.20 11.52
N ILE A 7 -6.01 3.41 10.22
CA ILE A 7 -4.87 2.83 9.53
C ILE A 7 -3.56 3.24 10.21
N VAL A 8 -3.39 4.52 10.54
CA VAL A 8 -2.15 5.03 11.12
C VAL A 8 -1.94 4.48 12.52
N ASP A 9 -2.97 4.49 13.36
CA ASP A 9 -2.85 3.97 14.74
C ASP A 9 -2.49 2.49 14.75
N ASN A 10 -3.04 1.72 13.84
CA ASN A 10 -2.69 0.30 13.69
C ASN A 10 -1.25 0.13 13.21
N ALA A 11 -0.84 0.90 12.21
CA ALA A 11 0.50 0.80 11.64
C ALA A 11 1.58 1.20 12.65
N VAL A 12 1.34 2.24 13.44
CA VAL A 12 2.28 2.70 14.48
C VAL A 12 2.57 1.59 15.49
N ASN A 13 1.58 0.75 15.78
CA ASN A 13 1.73 -0.35 16.75
C ASN A 13 2.22 -1.66 16.10
N SER A 14 2.47 -1.68 14.79
CA SER A 14 2.95 -2.86 14.09
C SER A 14 4.47 -2.85 13.99
N LYS A 15 5.12 -3.89 14.51
CA LYS A 15 6.57 -4.04 14.45
C LYS A 15 7.08 -4.22 13.02
N ASP A 16 6.24 -4.74 12.14
CA ASP A 16 6.62 -5.06 10.76
C ASP A 16 6.50 -3.85 9.82
N HIS A 17 5.97 -2.72 10.29
CA HIS A 17 5.68 -1.55 9.47
C HIS A 17 6.35 -0.27 9.97
N THR A 18 7.43 -0.37 10.76
CA THR A 18 8.12 0.80 11.31
C THR A 18 8.68 1.70 10.23
N THR A 19 9.22 1.13 9.14
CA THR A 19 9.75 1.90 8.01
C THR A 19 8.62 2.62 7.27
N LEU A 20 7.50 1.94 7.06
CA LEU A 20 6.33 2.56 6.42
C LEU A 20 5.82 3.76 7.23
N VAL A 21 5.73 3.62 8.55
CA VAL A 21 5.29 4.71 9.43
C VAL A 21 6.24 5.89 9.34
N ALA A 22 7.55 5.66 9.36
CA ALA A 22 8.56 6.71 9.21
C ALA A 22 8.39 7.44 7.87
N ALA A 23 8.15 6.69 6.79
CA ALA A 23 7.93 7.25 5.47
C ALA A 23 6.65 8.09 5.41
N VAL A 24 5.57 7.60 6.00
CA VAL A 24 4.29 8.32 6.05
C VAL A 24 4.45 9.65 6.81
N LYS A 25 5.17 9.65 7.92
CA LYS A 25 5.45 10.87 8.68
C LYS A 25 6.30 11.84 7.88
N ALA A 26 7.35 11.36 7.21
CA ALA A 26 8.24 12.18 6.39
C ALA A 26 7.49 12.82 5.21
N ALA A 27 6.52 12.10 4.64
CA ALA A 27 5.70 12.60 3.52
C ALA A 27 4.56 13.53 3.97
N GLY A 28 4.29 13.63 5.27
CA GLY A 28 3.20 14.45 5.78
C GLY A 28 1.82 13.88 5.52
N LEU A 29 1.71 12.54 5.41
CA LEU A 29 0.45 11.88 5.07
C LEU A 29 -0.34 11.36 6.28
N VAL A 30 0.16 11.58 7.50
CA VAL A 30 -0.49 11.05 8.71
C VAL A 30 -1.94 11.51 8.80
N GLU A 31 -2.20 12.81 8.66
CA GLU A 31 -3.56 13.35 8.73
C GLU A 31 -4.46 12.81 7.62
N THR A 32 -3.93 12.68 6.41
CA THR A 32 -4.67 12.14 5.28
C THR A 32 -5.13 10.70 5.56
N LEU A 33 -4.25 9.87 6.08
CA LEU A 33 -4.55 8.47 6.36
C LEU A 33 -5.35 8.27 7.65
N LYS A 34 -5.44 9.29 8.50
CA LYS A 34 -6.32 9.27 9.68
C LYS A 34 -7.73 9.77 9.36
N SER A 35 -7.96 10.36 8.19
CA SER A 35 -9.27 10.85 7.80
C SER A 35 -10.26 9.69 7.60
N ASP A 36 -11.54 10.01 7.46
CA ASP A 36 -12.61 9.00 7.43
C ASP A 36 -12.57 8.07 6.22
N GLY A 37 -11.80 8.40 5.21
CA GLY A 37 -11.64 7.53 4.04
C GLY A 37 -12.93 7.23 3.32
N PRO A 38 -13.26 5.94 3.04
CA PRO A 38 -12.44 4.77 3.34
C PRO A 38 -11.24 4.61 2.40
N PHE A 39 -10.22 3.91 2.87
CA PHE A 39 -9.01 3.67 2.09
C PHE A 39 -8.64 2.19 2.07
N THR A 40 -8.05 1.75 0.95
CA THR A 40 -7.37 0.47 0.87
C THR A 40 -5.88 0.76 0.77
N VAL A 41 -5.10 0.26 1.72
CA VAL A 41 -3.66 0.49 1.78
C VAL A 41 -2.94 -0.84 1.55
N PHE A 42 -2.05 -0.85 0.56
CA PHE A 42 -1.14 -1.98 0.34
C PHE A 42 0.15 -1.66 1.10
N ALA A 43 0.29 -2.24 2.29
CA ALA A 43 1.33 -1.86 3.24
C ALA A 43 2.57 -2.73 3.10
N PRO A 44 3.68 -2.20 2.55
CA PRO A 44 4.93 -2.97 2.49
C PRO A 44 5.53 -3.10 3.89
N THR A 45 6.04 -4.30 4.18
CA THR A 45 6.72 -4.57 5.46
C THR A 45 8.12 -3.95 5.47
N ASN A 46 8.77 -3.97 6.64
CA ASN A 46 10.18 -3.57 6.73
C ASN A 46 11.05 -4.40 5.77
N ALA A 47 10.78 -5.71 5.69
CA ALA A 47 11.50 -6.59 4.77
C ALA A 47 11.27 -6.19 3.30
N ALA A 48 10.08 -5.70 2.97
CA ALA A 48 9.79 -5.21 1.61
C ALA A 48 10.66 -3.98 1.28
N PHE A 49 10.80 -3.05 2.21
CA PHE A 49 11.68 -1.89 2.03
C PHE A 49 13.16 -2.30 1.94
N ASP A 50 13.56 -3.35 2.64
CA ASP A 50 14.94 -3.86 2.60
C ASP A 50 15.32 -4.42 1.23
N LYS A 51 14.35 -4.77 0.39
CA LYS A 51 14.60 -5.21 -0.98
C LYS A 51 15.00 -4.08 -1.91
N LEU A 52 14.76 -2.83 -1.52
CA LEU A 52 15.19 -1.68 -2.30
C LEU A 52 16.72 -1.53 -2.22
N PRO A 53 17.34 -0.90 -3.24
CA PRO A 53 18.78 -0.65 -3.19
C PRO A 53 19.20 0.06 -1.91
N ALA A 54 20.40 -0.23 -1.43
CA ALA A 54 20.93 0.37 -0.20
C ALA A 54 20.87 1.89 -0.28
N GLY A 55 20.36 2.52 0.78
CA GLY A 55 20.26 3.98 0.87
C GLY A 55 19.02 4.58 0.22
N THR A 56 18.21 3.80 -0.51
CA THR A 56 17.01 4.32 -1.19
C THR A 56 16.01 4.91 -0.19
N VAL A 57 15.69 4.18 0.88
CA VAL A 57 14.76 4.66 1.90
C VAL A 57 15.29 5.91 2.58
N GLY A 58 16.57 5.89 2.97
CA GLY A 58 17.21 7.07 3.58
C GLY A 58 17.18 8.29 2.71
N THR A 59 17.34 8.12 1.39
CA THR A 59 17.24 9.21 0.42
C THR A 59 15.81 9.72 0.30
N LEU A 60 14.84 8.80 0.22
CA LEU A 60 13.42 9.16 0.02
C LEU A 60 12.83 9.92 1.21
N VAL A 61 13.28 9.65 2.44
CA VAL A 61 12.75 10.34 3.62
C VAL A 61 13.35 11.73 3.83
N LYS A 62 14.32 12.14 3.02
CA LYS A 62 14.87 13.49 3.10
C LYS A 62 13.84 14.53 2.69
N PRO A 63 13.80 15.71 3.35
CA PRO A 63 12.80 16.75 3.01
C PRO A 63 12.78 17.15 1.55
N GLU A 64 13.94 17.17 0.88
CA GLU A 64 14.07 17.52 -0.53
C GLU A 64 13.39 16.54 -1.48
N ASN A 65 13.14 15.30 -1.00
CA ASN A 65 12.50 14.24 -1.78
C ASN A 65 11.04 13.98 -1.33
N LYS A 66 10.47 14.88 -0.53
CA LYS A 66 9.12 14.71 0.01
C LYS A 66 8.06 14.48 -1.07
N ALA A 67 8.13 15.21 -2.18
CA ALA A 67 7.17 15.07 -3.28
C ALA A 67 7.26 13.67 -3.92
N THR A 68 8.47 13.17 -4.12
CA THR A 68 8.69 11.81 -4.66
C THR A 68 8.18 10.75 -3.70
N LEU A 69 8.49 10.89 -2.41
CA LEU A 69 8.04 9.97 -1.38
C LEU A 69 6.50 9.96 -1.28
N THR A 70 5.88 11.13 -1.31
CA THR A 70 4.43 11.27 -1.29
C THR A 70 3.80 10.54 -2.48
N LYS A 71 4.37 10.69 -3.68
CA LYS A 71 3.88 10.00 -4.88
C LYS A 71 3.95 8.49 -4.72
N ILE A 72 5.07 7.98 -4.21
CA ILE A 72 5.25 6.54 -3.98
C ILE A 72 4.24 6.02 -2.96
N LEU A 73 4.11 6.69 -1.82
CA LEU A 73 3.20 6.24 -0.75
C LEU A 73 1.73 6.31 -1.17
N THR A 74 1.33 7.37 -1.86
CA THR A 74 -0.05 7.49 -2.35
C THR A 74 -0.34 6.50 -3.48
N TYR A 75 0.69 6.01 -4.15
CA TYR A 75 0.54 4.92 -5.11
C TYR A 75 0.14 3.59 -4.42
N HIS A 76 0.45 3.43 -3.14
CA HIS A 76 0.02 2.27 -2.35
C HIS A 76 -1.38 2.42 -1.76
N VAL A 77 -2.05 3.55 -1.99
CA VAL A 77 -3.36 3.85 -1.42
C VAL A 77 -4.40 3.97 -2.52
N VAL A 78 -5.50 3.24 -2.36
CA VAL A 78 -6.65 3.31 -3.27
C VAL A 78 -7.84 3.83 -2.49
N ALA A 79 -8.56 4.81 -3.06
CA ALA A 79 -9.78 5.32 -2.42
C ALA A 79 -10.88 4.26 -2.50
N GLY A 80 -11.50 3.98 -1.36
CA GLY A 80 -12.51 2.93 -1.23
C GLY A 80 -12.03 1.78 -0.36
N ARG A 81 -12.97 0.99 0.14
CA ARG A 81 -12.66 -0.19 0.95
C ARG A 81 -12.80 -1.45 0.09
N PHE A 82 -11.68 -2.02 -0.31
CA PHE A 82 -11.64 -3.22 -1.14
C PHE A 82 -11.03 -4.38 -0.35
N SER A 83 -11.87 -5.32 0.08
CA SER A 83 -11.40 -6.57 0.68
C SER A 83 -10.75 -7.44 -0.39
N ALA A 84 -10.05 -8.51 0.03
CA ALA A 84 -9.48 -9.46 -0.92
C ALA A 84 -10.56 -10.07 -1.81
N LYS A 85 -11.75 -10.31 -1.27
CA LYS A 85 -12.90 -10.81 -2.02
C LYS A 85 -13.34 -9.81 -3.11
N ASP A 86 -13.40 -8.52 -2.77
CA ASP A 86 -13.75 -7.46 -3.72
C ASP A 86 -12.72 -7.37 -4.83
N ILE A 87 -11.44 -7.47 -4.49
CA ILE A 87 -10.34 -7.46 -5.47
C ILE A 87 -10.42 -8.68 -6.38
N ALA A 88 -10.66 -9.87 -5.82
CA ALA A 88 -10.80 -11.10 -6.60
C ALA A 88 -11.98 -11.03 -7.56
N LYS A 89 -13.09 -10.44 -7.11
CA LYS A 89 -14.27 -10.23 -7.95
C LYS A 89 -13.96 -9.31 -9.13
N ALA A 90 -13.23 -8.22 -8.87
CA ALA A 90 -12.81 -7.29 -9.92
C ALA A 90 -11.87 -7.97 -10.93
N ILE A 91 -10.98 -8.85 -10.44
CA ILE A 91 -10.08 -9.62 -11.30
C ILE A 91 -10.87 -10.55 -12.23
N ARG A 92 -11.89 -11.22 -11.72
CA ARG A 92 -12.76 -12.08 -12.55
C ARG A 92 -13.51 -11.27 -13.59
N ALA A 93 -14.05 -10.11 -13.21
CA ALA A 93 -14.74 -9.22 -14.13
C ALA A 93 -13.79 -8.70 -15.22
N GLY A 94 -12.51 -8.51 -14.90
CA GLY A 94 -11.47 -8.06 -15.82
C GLY A 94 -10.76 -9.19 -16.56
N LYS A 95 -11.28 -10.40 -16.51
CA LYS A 95 -10.73 -11.58 -17.19
C LYS A 95 -9.29 -11.92 -16.78
N GLY A 96 -9.02 -11.84 -15.48
CA GLY A 96 -7.74 -12.21 -14.90
C GLY A 96 -6.89 -11.06 -14.40
N THR A 97 -7.27 -9.81 -14.68
CA THR A 97 -6.56 -8.62 -14.21
C THR A 97 -7.54 -7.54 -13.83
N ALA A 98 -7.38 -6.94 -12.66
CA ALA A 98 -8.14 -5.77 -12.25
C ALA A 98 -7.23 -4.55 -12.22
N GLN A 99 -7.77 -3.38 -12.54
CA GLN A 99 -7.04 -2.12 -12.48
C GLN A 99 -7.67 -1.22 -11.43
N PHE A 100 -6.85 -0.63 -10.60
CA PHE A 100 -7.28 0.31 -9.57
C PHE A 100 -6.56 1.64 -9.75
N LYS A 101 -7.30 2.73 -9.65
CA LYS A 101 -6.70 4.05 -9.69
C LYS A 101 -6.27 4.42 -8.27
N THR A 102 -4.99 4.72 -8.11
CA THR A 102 -4.42 5.08 -6.81
C THR A 102 -4.65 6.56 -6.49
N VAL A 103 -4.45 6.92 -5.23
CA VAL A 103 -4.56 8.32 -4.78
C VAL A 103 -3.54 9.22 -5.47
N SER A 104 -2.40 8.67 -5.90
CA SER A 104 -1.39 9.41 -6.68
C SER A 104 -1.83 9.74 -8.10
N GLY A 105 -2.92 9.14 -8.56
CA GLY A 105 -3.39 9.26 -9.94
C GLY A 105 -2.86 8.19 -10.88
N GLY A 106 -1.99 7.30 -10.39
CA GLY A 106 -1.46 6.19 -11.18
C GLY A 106 -2.40 4.99 -11.20
N THR A 107 -2.01 3.97 -11.94
CA THR A 107 -2.77 2.72 -12.07
C THR A 107 -2.02 1.57 -11.43
N LEU A 108 -2.72 0.82 -10.58
CA LEU A 108 -2.22 -0.40 -9.95
C LEU A 108 -3.02 -1.58 -10.49
N MET A 109 -2.32 -2.62 -10.92
CA MET A 109 -2.97 -3.83 -11.42
C MET A 109 -2.93 -4.92 -10.37
N ALA A 110 -4.01 -5.69 -10.28
CA ALA A 110 -4.10 -6.85 -9.40
C ALA A 110 -4.44 -8.09 -10.22
N MET A 111 -3.83 -9.21 -9.87
CA MET A 111 -4.08 -10.48 -10.54
C MET A 111 -3.95 -11.63 -9.55
N MET A 112 -4.49 -12.79 -9.92
CA MET A 112 -4.38 -14.00 -9.10
C MET A 112 -3.46 -15.00 -9.76
N ASN A 113 -2.57 -15.57 -8.95
CA ASN A 113 -1.76 -16.73 -9.35
C ASN A 113 -2.13 -17.86 -8.40
N GLY A 114 -3.05 -18.73 -8.85
CA GLY A 114 -3.63 -19.72 -7.96
C GLY A 114 -4.43 -19.04 -6.84
N LYS A 115 -4.05 -19.27 -5.59
CA LYS A 115 -4.68 -18.64 -4.43
C LYS A 115 -3.98 -17.36 -3.99
N SER A 116 -2.88 -16.98 -4.65
CA SER A 116 -2.07 -15.82 -4.29
C SER A 116 -2.54 -14.58 -5.03
N LEU A 117 -2.72 -13.49 -4.29
CA LEU A 117 -3.05 -12.19 -4.85
C LEU A 117 -1.74 -11.45 -5.15
N ILE A 118 -1.56 -11.04 -6.40
CA ILE A 118 -0.35 -10.37 -6.86
C ILE A 118 -0.71 -8.98 -7.36
N LEU A 119 0.10 -7.99 -6.98
CA LEU A 119 -0.01 -6.63 -7.48
C LEU A 119 1.10 -6.40 -8.50
N LYS A 120 0.77 -5.67 -9.57
CA LYS A 120 1.75 -5.26 -10.58
C LYS A 120 1.72 -3.75 -10.71
N ASP A 121 2.88 -3.15 -10.61
CA ASP A 121 2.99 -1.69 -10.70
C ASP A 121 3.20 -1.23 -12.15
N GLU A 122 3.28 0.11 -12.34
CA GLU A 122 3.45 0.69 -13.66
C GLU A 122 4.83 0.45 -14.27
N THR A 123 5.81 0.04 -13.45
CA THR A 123 7.16 -0.30 -13.92
C THR A 123 7.28 -1.76 -14.36
N GLY A 124 6.23 -2.56 -14.12
CA GLY A 124 6.22 -3.99 -14.43
C GLY A 124 6.69 -4.88 -13.28
N SER A 125 7.05 -4.29 -12.14
CA SER A 125 7.41 -5.06 -10.94
C SER A 125 6.18 -5.63 -10.26
N THR A 126 6.34 -6.77 -9.62
CA THR A 126 5.24 -7.44 -8.92
C THR A 126 5.49 -7.51 -7.43
N SER A 127 4.40 -7.59 -6.66
CA SER A 127 4.42 -7.75 -5.21
C SER A 127 3.35 -8.75 -4.79
N LEU A 128 3.68 -9.62 -3.85
CA LEU A 128 2.75 -10.62 -3.33
C LEU A 128 2.05 -10.07 -2.09
N VAL A 129 0.73 -10.23 -2.03
CA VAL A 129 -0.03 -9.94 -0.81
C VAL A 129 0.12 -11.11 0.14
N THR A 130 0.78 -10.90 1.27
CA THR A 130 1.08 -11.94 2.25
C THR A 130 0.01 -12.09 3.32
N ILE A 131 -0.59 -10.97 3.72
CA ILE A 131 -1.70 -10.96 4.69
C ILE A 131 -2.81 -10.08 4.11
N ARG A 132 -4.03 -10.59 4.09
CA ARG A 132 -5.19 -9.91 3.50
C ARG A 132 -6.16 -9.46 4.57
N ASP A 133 -6.99 -8.47 4.21
CA ASP A 133 -8.19 -8.12 4.98
C ASP A 133 -7.92 -7.75 6.43
N VAL A 134 -6.87 -6.97 6.67
CA VAL A 134 -6.64 -6.38 7.99
C VAL A 134 -7.48 -5.11 8.06
N PHE A 135 -8.67 -5.21 8.64
CA PHE A 135 -9.64 -4.12 8.65
C PHE A 135 -9.31 -3.08 9.73
N GLN A 136 -9.53 -1.82 9.39
CA GLN A 136 -9.42 -0.69 10.28
C GLN A 136 -10.72 0.12 10.25
N LYS A 137 -10.84 1.06 11.18
CA LYS A 137 -11.97 1.97 11.26
C LYS A 137 -12.22 2.70 9.94
N ASN A 138 -11.17 3.17 9.28
CA ASN A 138 -11.27 3.97 8.06
C ASN A 138 -10.76 3.28 6.80
N GLY A 139 -10.60 1.97 6.82
CA GLY A 139 -10.18 1.25 5.62
C GLY A 139 -9.76 -0.20 5.86
N VAL A 140 -8.95 -0.69 4.96
CA VAL A 140 -8.40 -2.05 5.03
C VAL A 140 -6.94 -2.03 4.59
N ILE A 141 -6.10 -2.81 5.28
CA ILE A 141 -4.70 -3.00 4.92
C ILE A 141 -4.53 -4.41 4.34
N HIS A 142 -3.82 -4.48 3.22
CA HIS A 142 -3.30 -5.73 2.68
C HIS A 142 -1.78 -5.63 2.73
N VAL A 143 -1.14 -6.55 3.45
CA VAL A 143 0.32 -6.54 3.64
C VAL A 143 1.00 -7.11 2.40
N ILE A 144 1.99 -6.40 1.88
CA ILE A 144 2.74 -6.81 0.69
C ILE A 144 4.22 -7.02 0.99
N ASP A 145 4.87 -7.86 0.20
CA ASP A 145 6.26 -8.25 0.41
C ASP A 145 7.29 -7.48 -0.41
N SER A 146 6.84 -6.56 -1.23
CA SER A 146 7.72 -5.70 -2.04
C SER A 146 7.07 -4.33 -2.23
N VAL A 147 7.89 -3.28 -2.26
CA VAL A 147 7.41 -1.92 -2.51
C VAL A 147 7.03 -1.77 -3.97
N ILE A 148 5.82 -1.29 -4.24
CA ILE A 148 5.37 -1.00 -5.62
C ILE A 148 5.71 0.46 -5.94
N MET A 149 6.03 0.71 -7.21
CA MET A 149 6.55 2.01 -7.65
C MET A 149 5.71 2.57 -8.81
N PRO A 150 5.36 3.86 -8.77
CA PRO A 150 4.74 4.54 -9.91
C PRO A 150 5.82 4.86 -10.97
N LYS A 151 5.37 5.08 -12.17
CA LYS A 151 6.26 5.59 -13.22
C LYS A 151 6.67 7.03 -12.95
#